data_43e67b53f8aba5f79e4aa49add6c3cf1
#
_entry.id   43e67b53f8aba5f79e4aa49add6c3cf1
#
_cell.length_a   1.000
_cell.length_b   1.000
_cell.length_c   1.000
_cell.angle_alpha   90.00
_cell.angle_beta   90.00
_cell.angle_gamma   90.00
#
_symmetry.space_group_name_H-M   'P 1'
#
loop_
_entity.id
_entity.type
_entity.pdbx_description
1 polymer ?
#
loop_
_entity_poly.entity_id
_entity_poly.type
_entity_poly.pdbx_seq_one_letter_code
_entity_poly.pdbx_strand_id
1 'polypeptide(L)'
;MNTIEISNELIQFIESSPSMFHSIKTIRTYLDEAGFTYLPESKAWDVKAGGKYYTIRNHSSLIAFKVGNDMDSYHFQMCASHSDSPTYKVKNVPELAGPNEYLRLDVEAYGGMIDNTWLDRPLTVAGRVLVRNGSKIESKLLYIDKDILIIPNVAIHFNREVNNGYKYNRQIDLCPMFSCGALKKGAFDKMVADELGVKAEDILGKDLFLVNRQKGLVWGLENEFVSSPKLDDLQCAFVSLKAFIEAENEKSVNVYCCFDNEEVGSNTKQGAMSTFLKDVLHRINAGLGKTEDEYYQAIAKTFLVSCDNAHALHPNHAEKTDAVNFVTMNGGIVIKESANQKYTTDAFSRALFTGVCQNVNVPVQSFANRSDVVGGSTLGNLSNTQVSVHAVDFGLAQLAMHSCFETAGVKDTEYAIVALKEFYETNVQIEEAESVCLEK
;
A
#
# COMPACT_ATOMS: atom_id res chain seq x y z
N MET A 1 -20.29 -2.45 -12.22
CA MET A 1 -19.50 -1.27 -12.67
C MET A 1 -18.73 -1.71 -13.90
N ASN A 2 -18.52 -0.84 -14.87
CA ASN A 2 -17.61 -1.18 -15.96
C ASN A 2 -16.15 -0.90 -15.54
N THR A 3 -15.20 -1.48 -16.25
CA THR A 3 -13.75 -1.38 -15.96
C THR A 3 -13.25 0.08 -15.84
N ILE A 4 -13.82 1.00 -16.63
CA ILE A 4 -13.45 2.43 -16.61
C ILE A 4 -13.97 3.11 -15.34
N GLU A 5 -15.18 2.78 -14.89
CA GLU A 5 -15.74 3.31 -13.64
C GLU A 5 -14.90 2.87 -12.44
N ILE A 6 -14.50 1.58 -12.40
CA ILE A 6 -13.62 1.04 -11.37
C ILE A 6 -12.25 1.77 -11.38
N SER A 7 -11.67 1.99 -12.56
CA SER A 7 -10.39 2.71 -12.68
C SER A 7 -10.50 4.17 -12.22
N ASN A 8 -11.60 4.84 -12.50
CA ASN A 8 -11.84 6.20 -12.01
C ASN A 8 -12.05 6.23 -10.48
N GLU A 9 -12.69 5.23 -9.90
CA GLU A 9 -12.81 5.11 -8.44
C GLU A 9 -11.44 4.85 -7.79
N LEU A 10 -10.60 4.01 -8.39
CA LEU A 10 -9.21 3.82 -7.97
C LEU A 10 -8.43 5.14 -7.98
N ILE A 11 -8.55 5.93 -9.06
CA ILE A 11 -7.90 7.25 -9.14
C ILE A 11 -8.38 8.15 -8.00
N GLN A 12 -9.67 8.21 -7.72
CA GLN A 12 -10.22 9.01 -6.61
C GLN A 12 -9.72 8.53 -5.25
N PHE A 13 -9.62 7.22 -5.05
CA PHE A 13 -9.04 6.63 -3.84
C PHE A 13 -7.59 7.06 -3.64
N ILE A 14 -6.77 7.02 -4.71
CA ILE A 14 -5.36 7.45 -4.69
C ILE A 14 -5.24 8.97 -4.45
N GLU A 15 -6.06 9.78 -5.11
CA GLU A 15 -6.07 11.25 -4.92
C GLU A 15 -6.47 11.64 -3.49
N SER A 16 -7.35 10.87 -2.86
CA SER A 16 -7.74 11.04 -1.45
C SER A 16 -6.69 10.56 -0.46
N SER A 17 -5.63 9.93 -0.95
CA SER A 17 -4.57 9.27 -0.18
C SER A 17 -3.18 9.88 -0.45
N PRO A 18 -2.95 11.19 -0.21
CA PRO A 18 -1.69 11.85 -0.52
C PRO A 18 -0.49 11.38 0.32
N SER A 19 -0.71 10.72 1.47
CA SER A 19 0.32 10.06 2.29
C SER A 19 -0.24 8.81 2.95
N MET A 20 0.60 7.92 3.51
CA MET A 20 0.19 6.71 4.24
C MET A 20 -0.86 7.00 5.33
N PHE A 21 -0.76 8.15 6.01
CA PHE A 21 -1.76 8.55 7.02
C PHE A 21 -3.12 8.88 6.40
N HIS A 22 -3.12 9.49 5.22
CA HIS A 22 -4.34 9.78 4.46
C HIS A 22 -4.91 8.51 3.85
N SER A 23 -4.06 7.57 3.40
CA SER A 23 -4.51 6.25 2.90
C SER A 23 -5.35 5.54 3.97
N ILE A 24 -4.87 5.50 5.21
CA ILE A 24 -5.62 4.90 6.31
C ILE A 24 -6.90 5.70 6.65
N LYS A 25 -6.86 7.02 6.56
CA LYS A 25 -8.08 7.84 6.71
C LYS A 25 -9.10 7.51 5.61
N THR A 26 -8.67 7.39 4.37
CA THR A 26 -9.54 7.03 3.23
C THR A 26 -10.13 5.64 3.41
N ILE A 27 -9.32 4.63 3.72
CA ILE A 27 -9.78 3.26 4.00
C ILE A 27 -10.79 3.25 5.15
N ARG A 28 -10.51 3.98 6.22
CA ARG A 28 -11.43 4.13 7.34
C ARG A 28 -12.79 4.71 6.91
N THR A 29 -12.81 5.69 6.01
CA THR A 29 -14.07 6.26 5.51
C THR A 29 -14.91 5.19 4.81
N TYR A 30 -14.31 4.37 3.93
CA TYR A 30 -15.01 3.25 3.29
C TYR A 30 -15.55 2.24 4.32
N LEU A 31 -14.78 1.93 5.35
CA LEU A 31 -15.21 1.00 6.41
C LEU A 31 -16.34 1.58 7.28
N ASP A 32 -16.23 2.85 7.68
CA ASP A 32 -17.27 3.54 8.47
C ASP A 32 -18.59 3.59 7.69
N GLU A 33 -18.55 3.90 6.39
CA GLU A 33 -19.71 3.90 5.48
C GLU A 33 -20.32 2.50 5.29
N ALA A 34 -19.49 1.44 5.33
CA ALA A 34 -19.92 0.05 5.27
C ALA A 34 -20.37 -0.53 6.64
N GLY A 35 -20.44 0.31 7.68
CA GLY A 35 -20.96 -0.04 9.00
C GLY A 35 -19.98 -0.80 9.91
N PHE A 36 -18.68 -0.71 9.68
CA PHE A 36 -17.68 -1.29 10.56
C PHE A 36 -17.49 -0.49 11.85
N THR A 37 -17.25 -1.18 12.94
CA THR A 37 -17.01 -0.57 14.26
C THR A 37 -15.52 -0.44 14.53
N TYR A 38 -15.05 0.77 14.89
CA TYR A 38 -13.68 1.01 15.30
C TYR A 38 -13.41 0.43 16.69
N LEU A 39 -12.38 -0.41 16.81
CA LEU A 39 -11.90 -1.01 18.05
C LEU A 39 -10.50 -0.46 18.39
N PRO A 40 -10.38 0.53 19.30
CA PRO A 40 -9.06 1.01 19.72
C PRO A 40 -8.21 -0.08 20.36
N GLU A 41 -6.93 -0.19 20.01
CA GLU A 41 -6.04 -1.20 20.59
C GLU A 41 -5.92 -1.09 22.11
N SER A 42 -6.03 0.12 22.67
CA SER A 42 -5.92 0.37 24.11
C SER A 42 -7.18 0.07 24.92
N LYS A 43 -8.26 -0.43 24.29
CA LYS A 43 -9.55 -0.73 24.95
C LYS A 43 -9.86 -2.23 24.87
N ALA A 44 -10.75 -2.69 25.73
CA ALA A 44 -11.34 -4.01 25.59
C ALA A 44 -12.17 -4.07 24.29
N TRP A 45 -12.17 -5.23 23.64
CA TRP A 45 -12.95 -5.49 22.43
C TRP A 45 -14.17 -6.36 22.76
N ASP A 46 -15.32 -6.01 22.22
CA ASP A 46 -16.54 -6.81 22.25
C ASP A 46 -16.77 -7.37 20.84
N VAL A 47 -16.08 -8.47 20.52
CA VAL A 47 -16.15 -9.15 19.22
C VAL A 47 -17.25 -10.21 19.28
N LYS A 48 -18.13 -10.22 18.27
CA LYS A 48 -19.29 -11.13 18.18
C LYS A 48 -19.37 -11.75 16.80
N ALA A 49 -19.97 -12.94 16.71
CA ALA A 49 -20.38 -13.54 15.45
C ALA A 49 -21.28 -12.57 14.66
N GLY A 50 -21.10 -12.51 13.34
CA GLY A 50 -21.75 -11.56 12.44
C GLY A 50 -21.24 -10.11 12.53
N GLY A 51 -20.26 -9.82 13.39
CA GLY A 51 -19.77 -8.46 13.59
C GLY A 51 -18.73 -8.02 12.55
N LYS A 52 -18.65 -6.68 12.33
CA LYS A 52 -17.74 -6.02 11.39
C LYS A 52 -16.92 -4.98 12.14
N TYR A 53 -15.59 -5.11 12.13
CA TYR A 53 -14.71 -4.31 12.98
C TYR A 53 -13.45 -3.90 12.26
N TYR A 54 -12.78 -2.85 12.76
CA TYR A 54 -11.41 -2.49 12.38
C TYR A 54 -10.63 -1.87 13.54
N THR A 55 -9.31 -1.97 13.46
CA THR A 55 -8.37 -1.30 14.37
C THR A 55 -7.24 -0.64 13.60
N ILE A 56 -6.59 0.37 14.21
CA ILE A 56 -5.58 1.20 13.58
C ILE A 56 -4.36 1.27 14.49
N ARG A 57 -3.17 1.06 13.89
CA ARG A 57 -1.87 1.27 14.57
C ARG A 57 -1.12 2.42 13.92
N ASN A 58 -0.56 3.31 14.70
CA ASN A 58 0.24 4.48 14.28
C ASN A 58 -0.48 5.46 13.33
N HIS A 59 -1.78 5.38 13.13
CA HIS A 59 -2.55 6.11 12.08
C HIS A 59 -2.08 5.87 10.64
N SER A 60 -1.23 4.87 10.41
CA SER A 60 -0.67 4.53 9.10
C SER A 60 -0.81 3.06 8.70
N SER A 61 -1.30 2.21 9.62
CA SER A 61 -1.67 0.82 9.34
C SER A 61 -3.03 0.49 9.92
N LEU A 62 -3.77 -0.40 9.25
CA LEU A 62 -5.13 -0.77 9.61
C LEU A 62 -5.35 -2.27 9.38
N ILE A 63 -6.07 -2.91 10.29
CA ILE A 63 -6.61 -4.25 10.11
C ILE A 63 -8.12 -4.19 10.34
N ALA A 64 -8.89 -4.64 9.35
CA ALA A 64 -10.34 -4.80 9.44
C ALA A 64 -10.71 -6.28 9.37
N PHE A 65 -11.81 -6.67 10.02
CA PHE A 65 -12.26 -8.05 9.99
C PHE A 65 -13.79 -8.15 10.07
N LYS A 66 -14.31 -9.19 9.41
CA LYS A 66 -15.72 -9.62 9.46
C LYS A 66 -15.76 -11.02 10.05
N VAL A 67 -16.61 -11.22 11.02
CA VAL A 67 -16.80 -12.52 11.68
C VAL A 67 -18.03 -13.18 11.12
N GLY A 68 -17.91 -14.42 10.64
CA GLY A 68 -19.06 -15.22 10.21
C GLY A 68 -20.01 -15.53 11.38
N ASN A 69 -21.16 -16.10 11.08
CA ASN A 69 -22.12 -16.51 12.11
C ASN A 69 -21.88 -17.93 12.65
N ASP A 70 -21.24 -18.80 11.86
CA ASP A 70 -20.88 -20.17 12.22
C ASP A 70 -19.38 -20.25 12.52
N MET A 71 -19.02 -20.11 13.79
CA MET A 71 -17.63 -20.09 14.27
C MET A 71 -17.21 -21.39 14.97
N ASP A 72 -17.92 -22.49 14.77
CA ASP A 72 -17.59 -23.75 15.47
C ASP A 72 -16.21 -24.29 15.07
N SER A 73 -15.89 -24.25 13.77
CA SER A 73 -14.57 -24.62 13.23
C SER A 73 -14.02 -23.49 12.34
N TYR A 74 -13.82 -22.32 12.95
CA TYR A 74 -13.43 -21.13 12.22
C TYR A 74 -11.95 -21.16 11.78
N HIS A 75 -11.64 -20.31 10.81
CA HIS A 75 -10.28 -19.98 10.35
C HIS A 75 -10.27 -18.53 9.86
N PHE A 76 -9.07 -18.03 9.53
CA PHE A 76 -8.94 -16.69 8.97
C PHE A 76 -8.71 -16.78 7.46
N GLN A 77 -9.39 -15.93 6.69
CA GLN A 77 -9.10 -15.68 5.28
C GLN A 77 -8.61 -14.25 5.16
N MET A 78 -7.34 -14.07 4.86
CA MET A 78 -6.65 -12.80 4.99
C MET A 78 -6.16 -12.29 3.65
N CYS A 79 -6.26 -10.97 3.42
CA CYS A 79 -5.54 -10.27 2.36
C CYS A 79 -4.76 -9.11 2.95
N ALA A 80 -3.50 -8.96 2.54
CA ALA A 80 -2.60 -7.90 2.99
C ALA A 80 -2.08 -7.07 1.81
N SER A 81 -2.02 -5.75 2.00
CA SER A 81 -1.48 -4.73 1.10
C SER A 81 -0.75 -3.67 1.92
N HIS A 82 -0.18 -2.64 1.28
CA HIS A 82 0.46 -1.56 2.03
C HIS A 82 -0.05 -0.16 1.69
N SER A 83 0.18 0.79 2.60
CA SER A 83 -0.36 2.14 2.57
C SER A 83 0.64 3.20 2.11
N ASP A 84 1.94 2.88 2.18
CA ASP A 84 3.04 3.75 1.84
C ASP A 84 3.45 3.60 0.36
N SER A 85 4.28 4.48 -0.12
CA SER A 85 4.85 4.48 -1.47
C SER A 85 6.15 5.27 -1.45
N PRO A 86 7.12 5.02 -2.36
CA PRO A 86 8.37 5.76 -2.39
C PRO A 86 8.17 7.26 -2.58
N THR A 87 8.84 8.04 -1.75
CA THR A 87 8.77 9.51 -1.77
C THR A 87 9.98 10.13 -1.07
N TYR A 88 9.95 11.45 -0.86
CA TYR A 88 10.93 12.18 -0.06
C TYR A 88 10.29 12.70 1.22
N LYS A 89 10.87 12.34 2.38
CA LYS A 89 10.47 12.84 3.68
C LYS A 89 11.13 14.20 3.94
N VAL A 90 10.35 15.17 4.35
CA VAL A 90 10.86 16.48 4.80
C VAL A 90 11.52 16.28 6.17
N LYS A 91 12.78 16.72 6.30
CA LYS A 91 13.53 16.62 7.56
C LYS A 91 12.96 17.54 8.64
N ASN A 92 13.25 17.25 9.89
CA ASN A 92 12.68 17.98 11.04
C ASN A 92 13.05 19.48 11.04
N VAL A 93 14.28 19.82 10.66
CA VAL A 93 14.69 21.20 10.34
C VAL A 93 14.63 21.34 8.81
N PRO A 94 13.52 21.86 8.26
CA PRO A 94 13.22 21.64 6.86
C PRO A 94 13.89 22.61 5.90
N GLU A 95 14.28 23.78 6.34
CA GLU A 95 14.67 24.86 5.43
C GLU A 95 16.17 24.94 5.21
N LEU A 96 16.56 24.96 3.94
CA LEU A 96 17.93 25.21 3.47
C LEU A 96 17.99 26.56 2.76
N ALA A 97 18.92 27.40 3.17
CA ALA A 97 19.29 28.59 2.39
C ALA A 97 19.87 28.14 1.05
N GLY A 98 19.37 28.70 -0.02
CA GLY A 98 19.92 28.54 -1.37
C GLY A 98 20.93 29.65 -1.68
N PRO A 99 21.51 29.61 -2.91
CA PRO A 99 22.27 30.77 -3.41
C PRO A 99 21.32 31.96 -3.53
N ASN A 100 21.87 33.15 -3.24
CA ASN A 100 21.13 34.43 -3.20
C ASN A 100 19.90 34.32 -2.25
N GLU A 101 18.72 34.61 -2.71
CA GLU A 101 17.48 34.62 -1.90
C GLU A 101 16.63 33.33 -2.02
N TYR A 102 17.14 32.26 -2.66
CA TYR A 102 16.40 31.01 -2.75
C TYR A 102 16.22 30.36 -1.37
N LEU A 103 15.02 29.81 -1.16
CA LEU A 103 14.71 28.95 -0.04
C LEU A 103 14.35 27.56 -0.58
N ARG A 104 14.98 26.53 -0.02
CA ARG A 104 14.79 25.12 -0.41
C ARG A 104 14.39 24.32 0.81
N LEU A 105 13.88 23.11 0.58
CA LEU A 105 13.63 22.14 1.64
C LEU A 105 14.72 21.06 1.67
N ASP A 106 15.11 20.67 2.88
CA ASP A 106 15.95 19.50 3.14
C ASP A 106 15.06 18.28 3.26
N VAL A 107 15.32 17.30 2.39
CA VAL A 107 14.55 16.07 2.30
C VAL A 107 15.46 14.86 2.29
N GLU A 108 14.92 13.70 2.64
CA GLU A 108 15.59 12.41 2.50
C GLU A 108 14.69 11.40 1.82
N ALA A 109 15.28 10.46 1.09
CA ALA A 109 14.55 9.42 0.41
C ALA A 109 13.86 8.49 1.39
N TYR A 110 12.59 8.19 1.11
CA TYR A 110 11.79 7.17 1.74
C TYR A 110 11.51 6.09 0.69
N GLY A 111 12.15 4.92 0.83
CA GLY A 111 12.08 3.84 -0.16
C GLY A 111 13.03 4.02 -1.35
N GLY A 112 12.79 3.24 -2.39
CA GLY A 112 13.62 3.11 -3.58
C GLY A 112 13.01 3.71 -4.84
N MET A 113 12.87 5.05 -4.92
CA MET A 113 12.23 5.72 -6.05
C MET A 113 13.15 5.86 -7.28
N ILE A 114 12.55 6.04 -8.45
CA ILE A 114 13.20 6.48 -9.68
C ILE A 114 13.37 7.99 -9.63
N ASP A 115 14.53 8.46 -9.15
CA ASP A 115 14.80 9.86 -8.78
C ASP A 115 14.46 10.87 -9.88
N ASN A 116 14.83 10.60 -11.15
CA ASN A 116 14.63 11.53 -12.26
C ASN A 116 13.16 11.82 -12.57
N THR A 117 12.25 10.95 -12.15
CA THR A 117 10.80 11.14 -12.39
C THR A 117 10.19 12.21 -11.50
N TRP A 118 10.87 12.63 -10.45
CA TRP A 118 10.45 13.67 -9.51
C TRP A 118 10.83 15.08 -9.94
N LEU A 119 11.69 15.21 -10.94
CA LEU A 119 12.18 16.51 -11.42
C LEU A 119 11.13 17.21 -12.30
N ASP A 120 11.16 18.55 -12.24
CA ASP A 120 10.34 19.48 -13.06
C ASP A 120 8.82 19.28 -12.93
N ARG A 121 8.36 18.72 -11.82
CA ARG A 121 6.95 18.49 -11.54
C ARG A 121 6.43 19.42 -10.44
N PRO A 122 5.17 19.86 -10.53
CA PRO A 122 4.54 20.56 -9.42
C PRO A 122 4.36 19.58 -8.25
N LEU A 123 4.90 19.94 -7.09
CA LEU A 123 4.89 19.14 -5.88
C LEU A 123 4.27 19.92 -4.72
N THR A 124 3.82 19.17 -3.73
CA THR A 124 3.35 19.68 -2.45
C THR A 124 3.81 18.78 -1.30
N VAL A 125 3.25 19.00 -0.10
CA VAL A 125 3.50 18.19 1.08
C VAL A 125 2.22 17.67 1.71
N ALA A 126 2.27 16.43 2.20
CA ALA A 126 1.23 15.83 3.02
C ALA A 126 1.83 14.97 4.13
N GLY A 127 1.04 14.69 5.15
CA GLY A 127 1.45 13.82 6.25
C GLY A 127 0.71 14.12 7.53
N ARG A 128 1.39 13.94 8.67
CA ARG A 128 0.84 14.26 9.99
C ARG A 128 1.72 15.24 10.75
N VAL A 129 1.08 16.00 11.62
CA VAL A 129 1.72 16.97 12.52
C VAL A 129 1.23 16.72 13.93
N LEU A 130 2.15 16.63 14.90
CA LEU A 130 1.86 16.47 16.31
C LEU A 130 1.83 17.85 16.96
N VAL A 131 0.68 18.24 17.47
CA VAL A 131 0.41 19.60 17.99
C VAL A 131 0.07 19.52 19.47
N ARG A 132 0.64 20.42 20.26
CA ARG A 132 0.29 20.61 21.67
C ARG A 132 -1.09 21.28 21.78
N ASN A 133 -1.95 20.70 22.59
CA ASN A 133 -3.25 21.24 22.96
C ASN A 133 -3.42 21.11 24.47
N GLY A 134 -3.00 22.13 25.22
CA GLY A 134 -2.93 22.08 26.68
C GLY A 134 -1.95 21.00 27.15
N SER A 135 -2.44 20.04 27.92
CA SER A 135 -1.68 18.87 28.40
C SER A 135 -1.64 17.70 27.39
N LYS A 136 -2.35 17.80 26.26
CA LYS A 136 -2.39 16.76 25.24
C LYS A 136 -1.43 17.07 24.09
N ILE A 137 -1.00 16.01 23.41
CA ILE A 137 -0.36 16.08 22.09
C ILE A 137 -1.30 15.36 21.13
N GLU A 138 -1.77 16.07 20.12
CA GLU A 138 -2.76 15.57 19.17
C GLU A 138 -2.15 15.45 17.77
N SER A 139 -2.46 14.36 17.09
CA SER A 139 -2.07 14.14 15.68
C SER A 139 -3.09 14.81 14.78
N LYS A 140 -2.63 15.67 13.88
CA LYS A 140 -3.44 16.32 12.84
C LYS A 140 -2.90 15.93 11.47
N LEU A 141 -3.78 15.63 10.52
CA LEU A 141 -3.39 15.43 9.13
C LEU A 141 -3.20 16.77 8.44
N LEU A 142 -2.16 16.85 7.62
CA LEU A 142 -1.86 17.99 6.78
C LEU A 142 -1.81 17.56 5.32
N TYR A 143 -2.51 18.27 4.46
CA TYR A 143 -2.35 18.25 3.01
C TYR A 143 -2.46 19.67 2.48
N ILE A 144 -1.38 20.17 1.87
CA ILE A 144 -1.42 21.48 1.21
C ILE A 144 -1.92 21.26 -0.21
N ASP A 145 -3.20 21.52 -0.46
CA ASP A 145 -3.83 21.35 -1.78
C ASP A 145 -3.45 22.48 -2.75
N LYS A 146 -2.15 22.71 -2.91
CA LYS A 146 -1.57 23.75 -3.75
C LYS A 146 -0.18 23.33 -4.21
N ASP A 147 0.19 23.69 -5.44
CA ASP A 147 1.54 23.50 -5.95
C ASP A 147 2.49 24.50 -5.30
N ILE A 148 3.41 24.04 -4.48
CA ILE A 148 4.28 24.89 -3.66
C ILE A 148 5.77 24.58 -3.81
N LEU A 149 6.12 23.48 -4.46
CA LEU A 149 7.49 22.99 -4.57
C LEU A 149 7.78 22.52 -5.99
N ILE A 150 9.05 22.58 -6.35
CA ILE A 150 9.61 21.96 -7.55
C ILE A 150 11.04 21.51 -7.28
N ILE A 151 11.44 20.35 -7.81
CA ILE A 151 12.85 19.93 -7.90
C ILE A 151 13.30 20.24 -9.33
N PRO A 152 14.06 21.33 -9.58
CA PRO A 152 14.41 21.71 -10.94
C PRO A 152 15.58 20.89 -11.46
N ASN A 153 15.50 20.45 -12.72
CA ASN A 153 16.64 19.95 -13.46
C ASN A 153 17.69 21.04 -13.70
N VAL A 154 18.93 20.63 -13.80
CA VAL A 154 20.00 21.49 -14.35
C VAL A 154 19.84 21.52 -15.87
N ALA A 155 19.89 22.74 -16.45
CA ALA A 155 19.77 22.89 -17.90
C ALA A 155 20.84 22.04 -18.63
N ILE A 156 20.46 21.45 -19.77
CA ILE A 156 21.34 20.58 -20.57
C ILE A 156 22.70 21.24 -20.89
N HIS A 157 22.73 22.56 -21.03
CA HIS A 157 23.94 23.34 -21.27
C HIS A 157 24.98 23.23 -20.15
N PHE A 158 24.54 22.99 -18.93
CA PHE A 158 25.37 22.90 -17.72
C PHE A 158 25.52 21.45 -17.20
N ASN A 159 24.73 20.50 -17.78
CA ASN A 159 24.80 19.09 -17.45
C ASN A 159 24.62 18.24 -18.71
N ARG A 160 25.64 18.21 -19.57
CA ARG A 160 25.59 17.48 -20.86
C ARG A 160 25.56 15.96 -20.68
N GLU A 161 25.96 15.46 -19.53
CA GLU A 161 25.96 14.02 -19.18
C GLU A 161 24.60 13.50 -18.71
N VAL A 162 23.58 14.36 -18.56
CA VAL A 162 22.26 13.96 -18.04
C VAL A 162 21.64 12.78 -18.80
N ASN A 163 21.85 12.74 -20.13
CA ASN A 163 21.33 11.66 -21.00
C ASN A 163 22.31 10.45 -21.11
N ASN A 164 23.46 10.49 -20.48
CA ASN A 164 24.49 9.46 -20.52
C ASN A 164 24.59 8.64 -19.22
N GLY A 165 23.53 8.61 -18.39
CA GLY A 165 23.51 7.88 -17.12
C GLY A 165 23.95 8.72 -15.92
N TYR A 166 23.55 9.98 -15.86
CA TYR A 166 23.83 10.87 -14.72
C TYR A 166 23.32 10.29 -13.40
N LYS A 167 24.21 10.20 -12.40
CA LYS A 167 23.90 9.73 -11.07
C LYS A 167 23.54 10.91 -10.16
N TYR A 168 22.28 11.00 -9.78
CA TYR A 168 21.81 12.04 -8.85
C TYR A 168 22.42 11.90 -7.47
N ASN A 169 22.86 13.03 -6.90
CA ASN A 169 23.21 13.14 -5.48
C ASN A 169 22.00 13.72 -4.74
N ARG A 170 21.31 12.87 -3.97
CA ARG A 170 20.07 13.25 -3.29
C ARG A 170 20.19 14.44 -2.36
N GLN A 171 21.36 14.66 -1.75
CA GLN A 171 21.61 15.81 -0.86
C GLN A 171 21.81 17.13 -1.63
N ILE A 172 22.22 17.07 -2.88
CA ILE A 172 22.56 18.26 -3.70
C ILE A 172 21.48 18.52 -4.74
N ASP A 173 21.14 17.50 -5.52
CA ASP A 173 20.31 17.65 -6.73
C ASP A 173 18.81 17.65 -6.43
N LEU A 174 18.36 17.03 -5.30
CA LEU A 174 16.97 16.72 -5.07
C LEU A 174 16.31 17.53 -3.94
N CYS A 175 16.91 18.63 -3.53
CA CYS A 175 16.31 19.57 -2.57
C CYS A 175 15.26 20.45 -3.27
N PRO A 176 13.95 20.32 -2.93
CA PRO A 176 12.92 21.10 -3.59
C PRO A 176 13.08 22.61 -3.37
N MET A 177 12.90 23.40 -4.41
CA MET A 177 12.81 24.84 -4.34
C MET A 177 11.44 25.24 -3.80
N PHE A 178 11.43 26.11 -2.77
CA PHE A 178 10.23 26.59 -2.08
C PHE A 178 9.98 28.08 -2.31
N SER A 179 11.02 28.88 -2.51
CA SER A 179 10.89 30.31 -2.79
C SER A 179 12.11 30.87 -3.51
N CYS A 180 11.91 31.92 -4.29
CA CYS A 180 12.97 32.71 -4.93
C CYS A 180 12.97 34.17 -4.42
N GLY A 181 12.98 34.39 -3.09
CA GLY A 181 13.11 35.69 -2.44
C GLY A 181 11.85 36.24 -1.78
N ALA A 182 10.67 35.72 -2.13
CA ALA A 182 9.40 36.15 -1.54
C ALA A 182 9.23 35.71 -0.07
N LEU A 183 9.83 34.58 0.29
CA LEU A 183 9.71 33.99 1.63
C LEU A 183 11.07 34.09 2.37
N LYS A 184 11.02 34.16 3.67
CA LYS A 184 12.19 34.16 4.56
C LYS A 184 12.19 32.90 5.44
N LYS A 185 13.31 32.60 6.05
CA LYS A 185 13.47 31.47 6.99
C LYS A 185 12.35 31.46 8.04
N GLY A 186 11.80 30.26 8.28
CA GLY A 186 10.62 30.03 9.14
C GLY A 186 9.30 30.00 8.38
N ALA A 187 9.31 30.25 7.06
CA ALA A 187 8.10 30.31 6.25
C ALA A 187 7.42 28.93 6.12
N PHE A 188 8.19 27.85 6.08
CA PHE A 188 7.63 26.51 5.98
C PHE A 188 6.83 26.12 7.23
N ASP A 189 7.42 26.28 8.41
CA ASP A 189 6.73 25.99 9.68
C ASP A 189 5.55 26.93 9.91
N LYS A 190 5.66 28.19 9.48
CA LYS A 190 4.54 29.12 9.51
C LYS A 190 3.40 28.65 8.58
N MET A 191 3.70 28.23 7.36
CA MET A 191 2.69 27.69 6.42
C MET A 191 1.98 26.48 7.01
N VAL A 192 2.72 25.53 7.61
CA VAL A 192 2.15 24.37 8.28
C VAL A 192 1.22 24.77 9.43
N ALA A 193 1.63 25.74 10.24
CA ALA A 193 0.84 26.25 11.35
C ALA A 193 -0.42 26.98 10.90
N ASP A 194 -0.32 27.81 9.87
CA ASP A 194 -1.45 28.53 9.27
C ASP A 194 -2.50 27.57 8.71
N GLU A 195 -2.06 26.53 7.97
CA GLU A 195 -2.95 25.52 7.39
C GLU A 195 -3.71 24.73 8.46
N LEU A 196 -3.05 24.40 9.56
CA LEU A 196 -3.66 23.66 10.67
C LEU A 196 -4.43 24.55 11.66
N GLY A 197 -4.37 25.88 11.52
CA GLY A 197 -5.00 26.83 12.45
C GLY A 197 -4.39 26.76 13.86
N VAL A 198 -3.05 26.57 13.96
CA VAL A 198 -2.32 26.44 15.22
C VAL A 198 -1.15 27.41 15.27
N LYS A 199 -0.54 27.58 16.44
CA LYS A 199 0.72 28.35 16.54
C LYS A 199 1.90 27.44 16.17
N ALA A 200 2.91 28.02 15.51
CA ALA A 200 4.11 27.29 15.12
C ALA A 200 4.86 26.70 16.34
N GLU A 201 4.85 27.37 17.46
CA GLU A 201 5.45 26.93 18.73
C GLU A 201 4.76 25.73 19.37
N ASP A 202 3.51 25.43 18.99
CA ASP A 202 2.76 24.28 19.44
C ASP A 202 3.03 23.03 18.59
N ILE A 203 3.71 23.16 17.46
CA ILE A 203 4.12 22.03 16.61
C ILE A 203 5.32 21.34 17.25
N LEU A 204 5.13 20.09 17.69
CA LEU A 204 6.17 19.30 18.38
C LEU A 204 6.86 18.27 17.50
N GLY A 205 6.22 17.86 16.40
CA GLY A 205 6.78 16.87 15.48
C GLY A 205 6.03 16.85 14.16
N LYS A 206 6.71 16.44 13.09
CA LYS A 206 6.16 16.39 11.74
C LYS A 206 6.66 15.13 11.03
N ASP A 207 5.75 14.38 10.43
CA ASP A 207 6.03 13.35 9.43
C ASP A 207 5.40 13.83 8.13
N LEU A 208 6.13 14.64 7.36
CA LEU A 208 5.67 15.24 6.10
C LEU A 208 6.48 14.69 4.94
N PHE A 209 5.78 14.42 3.84
CA PHE A 209 6.34 13.82 2.65
C PHE A 209 5.98 14.63 1.41
N LEU A 210 6.84 14.62 0.39
CA LEU A 210 6.54 15.23 -0.89
C LEU A 210 5.43 14.46 -1.59
N VAL A 211 4.57 15.19 -2.29
CA VAL A 211 3.46 14.62 -3.05
C VAL A 211 3.50 15.15 -4.48
N ASN A 212 3.51 14.24 -5.44
CA ASN A 212 3.24 14.59 -6.84
C ASN A 212 1.75 14.87 -7.00
N ARG A 213 1.41 16.09 -7.46
CA ARG A 213 0.02 16.53 -7.64
C ARG A 213 -0.57 16.21 -9.01
N GLN A 214 0.20 15.56 -9.88
CA GLN A 214 -0.34 15.11 -11.17
C GLN A 214 -1.48 14.13 -10.92
N LYS A 215 -2.64 14.44 -11.50
CA LYS A 215 -3.83 13.60 -11.36
C LYS A 215 -3.70 12.31 -12.14
N GLY A 216 -4.28 11.24 -11.62
CA GLY A 216 -4.43 10.00 -12.35
C GLY A 216 -5.34 10.16 -13.55
N LEU A 217 -5.17 9.29 -14.55
CA LEU A 217 -6.01 9.28 -15.75
C LEU A 217 -6.11 7.88 -16.36
N VAL A 218 -7.24 7.62 -17.00
CA VAL A 218 -7.41 6.51 -17.94
C VAL A 218 -7.07 7.03 -19.34
N TRP A 219 -6.30 6.28 -20.12
CA TRP A 219 -5.80 6.72 -21.41
C TRP A 219 -5.51 5.56 -22.38
N GLY A 220 -5.03 5.88 -23.57
CA GLY A 220 -4.88 4.97 -24.70
C GLY A 220 -6.05 5.13 -25.68
N LEU A 221 -5.86 4.73 -26.93
CA LEU A 221 -6.90 4.88 -27.96
C LEU A 221 -8.19 4.11 -27.57
N GLU A 222 -8.03 2.96 -26.93
CA GLU A 222 -9.12 2.09 -26.45
C GLU A 222 -9.29 2.15 -24.91
N ASN A 223 -8.71 3.19 -24.25
CA ASN A 223 -8.73 3.33 -22.79
C ASN A 223 -8.17 2.10 -22.04
N GLU A 224 -7.02 1.59 -22.50
CA GLU A 224 -6.41 0.34 -22.03
C GLU A 224 -5.56 0.52 -20.76
N PHE A 225 -5.17 1.76 -20.46
CA PHE A 225 -4.21 2.08 -19.42
C PHE A 225 -4.79 2.99 -18.35
N VAL A 226 -4.38 2.77 -17.12
CA VAL A 226 -4.53 3.71 -16.02
C VAL A 226 -3.15 4.14 -15.55
N SER A 227 -2.94 5.45 -15.41
CA SER A 227 -1.71 6.00 -14.86
C SER A 227 -2.01 6.90 -13.68
N SER A 228 -1.23 6.73 -12.61
CA SER A 228 -1.38 7.50 -11.38
C SER A 228 -0.08 7.48 -10.57
N PRO A 229 0.17 8.45 -9.68
CA PRO A 229 1.11 8.23 -8.57
C PRO A 229 0.64 7.05 -7.71
N LYS A 230 1.56 6.34 -7.08
CA LYS A 230 1.26 5.38 -5.99
C LYS A 230 0.31 4.23 -6.38
N LEU A 231 0.34 3.76 -7.64
CA LEU A 231 -0.34 2.51 -7.99
C LEU A 231 0.24 1.37 -7.14
N ASP A 232 1.54 1.36 -6.95
CA ASP A 232 2.22 0.59 -5.92
C ASP A 232 2.15 1.33 -4.57
N ASP A 233 1.38 0.84 -3.58
CA ASP A 233 0.52 -0.35 -3.63
C ASP A 233 -0.96 0.02 -3.38
N LEU A 234 -1.32 1.30 -3.60
CA LEU A 234 -2.70 1.74 -3.38
C LEU A 234 -3.70 1.08 -4.34
N GLN A 235 -3.24 0.51 -5.47
CA GLN A 235 -4.09 -0.31 -6.34
C GLN A 235 -4.48 -1.61 -5.62
N CYS A 236 -3.52 -2.34 -5.05
CA CYS A 236 -3.80 -3.55 -4.27
C CYS A 236 -4.58 -3.25 -2.99
N ALA A 237 -4.25 -2.14 -2.30
CA ALA A 237 -5.02 -1.70 -1.12
C ALA A 237 -6.49 -1.44 -1.46
N PHE A 238 -6.76 -0.80 -2.60
CA PHE A 238 -8.12 -0.52 -3.08
C PHE A 238 -8.89 -1.78 -3.45
N VAL A 239 -8.30 -2.67 -4.28
CA VAL A 239 -9.01 -3.88 -4.73
C VAL A 239 -9.29 -4.84 -3.58
N SER A 240 -8.33 -4.96 -2.64
CA SER A 240 -8.49 -5.79 -1.45
C SER A 240 -9.57 -5.24 -0.52
N LEU A 241 -9.63 -3.92 -0.31
CA LEU A 241 -10.65 -3.26 0.49
C LEU A 241 -12.05 -3.46 -0.10
N LYS A 242 -12.21 -3.22 -1.42
CA LYS A 242 -13.51 -3.38 -2.09
C LYS A 242 -14.00 -4.82 -2.01
N ALA A 243 -13.16 -5.78 -2.38
CA ALA A 243 -13.51 -7.19 -2.30
C ALA A 243 -13.89 -7.60 -0.87
N PHE A 244 -13.12 -7.16 0.13
CA PHE A 244 -13.38 -7.41 1.53
C PHE A 244 -14.73 -6.84 2.00
N ILE A 245 -15.06 -5.59 1.65
CA ILE A 245 -16.33 -4.97 2.05
C ILE A 245 -17.52 -5.68 1.42
N GLU A 246 -17.43 -6.08 0.16
CA GLU A 246 -18.53 -6.69 -0.59
C GLU A 246 -18.76 -8.16 -0.29
N ALA A 247 -17.72 -8.92 0.07
CA ALA A 247 -17.80 -10.36 0.31
C ALA A 247 -18.49 -10.69 1.63
N GLU A 248 -19.23 -11.79 1.68
CA GLU A 248 -19.81 -12.35 2.91
C GLU A 248 -19.41 -13.81 3.05
N ASN A 249 -19.09 -14.27 4.29
CA ASN A 249 -18.74 -15.65 4.59
C ASN A 249 -19.19 -15.99 6.01
N GLU A 250 -19.97 -17.07 6.12
CA GLU A 250 -20.57 -17.48 7.40
C GLU A 250 -19.64 -18.32 8.27
N LYS A 251 -18.58 -18.92 7.68
CA LYS A 251 -17.73 -19.93 8.34
C LYS A 251 -16.30 -19.47 8.61
N SER A 252 -15.94 -18.27 8.21
CA SER A 252 -14.59 -17.73 8.40
C SER A 252 -14.59 -16.38 9.08
N VAL A 253 -13.42 -15.98 9.54
CA VAL A 253 -13.12 -14.59 9.86
C VAL A 253 -12.34 -14.01 8.68
N ASN A 254 -13.01 -13.21 7.87
CA ASN A 254 -12.37 -12.48 6.78
C ASN A 254 -11.58 -11.31 7.33
N VAL A 255 -10.32 -11.14 6.91
CA VAL A 255 -9.40 -10.09 7.42
C VAL A 255 -8.79 -9.33 6.25
N TYR A 256 -8.87 -8.01 6.31
CA TYR A 256 -8.18 -7.07 5.44
C TYR A 256 -7.07 -6.37 6.22
N CYS A 257 -5.84 -6.43 5.73
CA CYS A 257 -4.68 -5.76 6.31
C CYS A 257 -4.14 -4.71 5.33
N CYS A 258 -3.84 -3.51 5.84
CA CYS A 258 -3.09 -2.50 5.10
C CYS A 258 -1.96 -2.02 6.01
N PHE A 259 -0.72 -2.44 5.72
CA PHE A 259 0.46 -2.15 6.54
C PHE A 259 1.18 -0.90 6.04
N ASP A 260 2.03 -0.33 6.89
CA ASP A 260 2.90 0.79 6.58
C ASP A 260 4.36 0.33 6.54
N ASN A 261 5.23 1.15 5.93
CA ASN A 261 6.67 0.95 5.86
C ASN A 261 7.13 -0.30 5.07
N GLU A 262 6.32 -0.78 4.12
CA GLU A 262 6.77 -1.84 3.21
C GLU A 262 8.01 -1.39 2.45
N GLU A 263 7.98 -0.20 1.88
CA GLU A 263 9.00 0.43 1.04
C GLU A 263 10.36 0.66 1.73
N VAL A 264 10.39 0.50 3.05
CA VAL A 264 11.59 0.61 3.89
C VAL A 264 11.85 -0.65 4.72
N GLY A 265 11.24 -1.79 4.34
CA GLY A 265 11.53 -3.12 4.86
C GLY A 265 10.64 -3.60 6.00
N SER A 266 9.48 -3.00 6.23
CA SER A 266 8.43 -3.45 7.17
C SER A 266 8.87 -3.61 8.65
N ASN A 267 10.08 -3.18 9.01
CA ASN A 267 10.69 -3.41 10.32
C ASN A 267 10.35 -2.29 11.33
N THR A 268 9.06 -2.04 11.52
CA THR A 268 8.52 -1.04 12.46
C THR A 268 7.35 -1.64 13.24
N LYS A 269 6.86 -0.93 14.28
CA LYS A 269 5.71 -1.40 15.10
C LYS A 269 4.40 -1.52 14.30
N GLN A 270 4.31 -0.90 13.14
CA GLN A 270 3.14 -0.88 12.25
C GLN A 270 3.37 -1.60 10.91
N GLY A 271 4.58 -2.06 10.62
CA GLY A 271 4.91 -2.82 9.40
C GLY A 271 4.49 -4.28 9.46
N ALA A 272 4.59 -4.98 8.35
CA ALA A 272 4.21 -6.39 8.24
C ALA A 272 5.01 -7.34 9.15
N MET A 273 6.25 -6.98 9.51
CA MET A 273 7.08 -7.75 10.47
C MET A 273 6.70 -7.53 11.93
N SER A 274 5.78 -6.59 12.23
CA SER A 274 5.36 -6.33 13.60
C SER A 274 4.43 -7.42 14.14
N THR A 275 4.16 -7.37 15.44
CA THR A 275 3.14 -8.22 16.06
C THR A 275 1.70 -7.76 15.77
N PHE A 276 1.49 -6.72 14.96
CA PHE A 276 0.16 -6.12 14.78
C PHE A 276 -0.89 -7.14 14.33
N LEU A 277 -0.59 -7.91 13.28
CA LEU A 277 -1.50 -8.97 12.83
C LEU A 277 -1.72 -10.02 13.93
N LYS A 278 -0.65 -10.54 14.52
CA LYS A 278 -0.72 -11.53 15.59
C LYS A 278 -1.57 -11.05 16.77
N ASP A 279 -1.35 -9.82 17.23
CA ASP A 279 -2.09 -9.24 18.36
C ASP A 279 -3.60 -9.14 18.03
N VAL A 280 -3.95 -8.77 16.79
CA VAL A 280 -5.35 -8.67 16.34
C VAL A 280 -5.99 -10.05 16.28
N LEU A 281 -5.35 -11.06 15.67
CA LEU A 281 -5.90 -12.42 15.55
C LEU A 281 -6.12 -13.05 16.92
N HIS A 282 -5.18 -12.90 17.87
CA HIS A 282 -5.37 -13.37 19.25
C HIS A 282 -6.54 -12.69 19.96
N ARG A 283 -6.72 -11.37 19.73
CA ARG A 283 -7.85 -10.63 20.32
C ARG A 283 -9.19 -11.02 19.73
N ILE A 284 -9.24 -11.34 18.44
CA ILE A 284 -10.44 -11.91 17.80
C ILE A 284 -10.77 -13.25 18.45
N ASN A 285 -9.80 -14.17 18.53
CA ASN A 285 -9.97 -15.48 19.16
C ASN A 285 -10.52 -15.36 20.61
N ALA A 286 -9.89 -14.51 21.42
CA ALA A 286 -10.32 -14.27 22.78
C ALA A 286 -11.73 -13.65 22.87
N GLY A 287 -12.06 -12.72 21.98
CA GLY A 287 -13.37 -12.09 21.91
C GLY A 287 -14.49 -13.05 21.52
N LEU A 288 -14.17 -14.09 20.72
CA LEU A 288 -15.08 -15.18 20.37
C LEU A 288 -15.20 -16.24 21.49
N GLY A 289 -14.49 -16.06 22.60
CA GLY A 289 -14.49 -17.02 23.71
C GLY A 289 -13.76 -18.33 23.40
N LYS A 290 -12.91 -18.35 22.39
CA LYS A 290 -12.13 -19.52 21.97
C LYS A 290 -10.86 -19.68 22.79
N THR A 291 -10.46 -20.94 22.95
CA THR A 291 -9.22 -21.31 23.67
C THR A 291 -7.98 -21.01 22.81
N GLU A 292 -6.82 -21.07 23.44
CA GLU A 292 -5.53 -20.95 22.75
C GLU A 292 -5.28 -22.11 21.77
N ASP A 293 -5.73 -23.32 22.11
CA ASP A 293 -5.63 -24.50 21.24
C ASP A 293 -6.51 -24.32 19.97
N GLU A 294 -7.73 -23.80 20.12
CA GLU A 294 -8.60 -23.48 18.97
C GLU A 294 -7.99 -22.37 18.09
N TYR A 295 -7.24 -21.43 18.68
CA TYR A 295 -6.48 -20.45 17.92
C TYR A 295 -5.44 -21.11 17.01
N TYR A 296 -4.63 -22.06 17.53
CA TYR A 296 -3.64 -22.76 16.72
C TYR A 296 -4.28 -23.65 15.66
N GLN A 297 -5.42 -24.25 15.95
CA GLN A 297 -6.21 -24.98 14.94
C GLN A 297 -6.72 -24.05 13.81
N ALA A 298 -7.18 -22.84 14.19
CA ALA A 298 -7.61 -21.85 13.20
C ALA A 298 -6.44 -21.36 12.33
N ILE A 299 -5.27 -21.09 12.95
CA ILE A 299 -4.05 -20.66 12.23
C ILE A 299 -3.59 -21.73 11.22
N ALA A 300 -3.64 -23.02 11.60
CA ALA A 300 -3.27 -24.12 10.69
C ALA A 300 -4.16 -24.23 9.43
N LYS A 301 -5.40 -23.72 9.51
CA LYS A 301 -6.37 -23.70 8.40
C LYS A 301 -6.42 -22.36 7.69
N THR A 302 -5.60 -21.38 8.10
CA THR A 302 -5.64 -20.01 7.61
C THR A 302 -4.88 -19.87 6.31
N PHE A 303 -5.38 -19.00 5.43
CA PHE A 303 -4.73 -18.61 4.20
C PHE A 303 -4.57 -17.10 4.09
N LEU A 304 -3.38 -16.66 3.66
CA LEU A 304 -3.04 -15.26 3.42
C LEU A 304 -2.79 -15.01 1.93
N VAL A 305 -3.45 -14.01 1.39
CA VAL A 305 -3.12 -13.42 0.09
C VAL A 305 -2.31 -12.16 0.32
N SER A 306 -1.03 -12.18 -0.05
CA SER A 306 -0.15 -11.01 -0.03
C SER A 306 -0.28 -10.29 -1.37
N CYS A 307 -0.94 -9.14 -1.36
CA CYS A 307 -1.28 -8.37 -2.55
C CYS A 307 -0.34 -7.17 -2.67
N ASP A 308 0.50 -7.16 -3.71
CA ASP A 308 1.51 -6.16 -3.97
C ASP A 308 1.84 -6.17 -5.47
N ASN A 309 1.89 -5.02 -6.14
CA ASN A 309 1.99 -4.94 -7.59
C ASN A 309 3.22 -5.66 -8.17
N ALA A 310 3.18 -5.99 -9.45
CA ALA A 310 4.19 -6.79 -10.14
C ALA A 310 4.75 -6.07 -11.37
N HIS A 311 5.99 -6.37 -11.73
CA HIS A 311 6.65 -5.77 -12.89
C HIS A 311 6.10 -6.35 -14.20
N ALA A 312 5.44 -5.52 -15.02
CA ALA A 312 5.04 -5.88 -16.37
C ALA A 312 6.25 -6.00 -17.31
N LEU A 313 6.12 -6.84 -18.33
CA LEU A 313 7.05 -6.89 -19.46
C LEU A 313 7.21 -5.48 -20.05
N HIS A 314 8.43 -4.96 -20.02
CA HIS A 314 8.69 -3.62 -20.52
C HIS A 314 8.78 -3.61 -22.06
N PRO A 315 8.00 -2.77 -22.77
CA PRO A 315 7.90 -2.82 -24.23
C PRO A 315 9.22 -2.58 -24.97
N ASN A 316 10.14 -1.82 -24.38
CA ASN A 316 11.45 -1.51 -24.99
C ASN A 316 12.60 -2.30 -24.35
N HIS A 317 12.36 -3.09 -23.30
CA HIS A 317 13.39 -3.80 -22.52
C HIS A 317 12.91 -5.19 -22.08
N ALA A 318 12.43 -5.98 -23.05
CA ALA A 318 11.96 -7.35 -22.80
C ALA A 318 13.06 -8.24 -22.18
N GLU A 319 14.32 -7.94 -22.46
CA GLU A 319 15.48 -8.65 -21.91
C GLU A 319 15.67 -8.47 -20.40
N LYS A 320 14.93 -7.55 -19.76
CA LYS A 320 14.98 -7.35 -18.29
C LYS A 320 14.11 -8.33 -17.51
N THR A 321 13.19 -9.01 -18.19
CA THR A 321 12.31 -10.03 -17.59
C THR A 321 12.75 -11.44 -17.96
N ASP A 322 12.24 -12.47 -17.25
CA ASP A 322 12.43 -13.86 -17.65
C ASP A 322 11.79 -14.12 -19.03
N ALA A 323 12.39 -15.00 -19.81
CA ALA A 323 11.99 -15.22 -21.20
C ALA A 323 10.59 -15.87 -21.36
N VAL A 324 10.10 -16.57 -20.34
CA VAL A 324 8.82 -17.30 -20.37
C VAL A 324 7.92 -17.03 -19.16
N ASN A 325 8.49 -16.60 -18.03
CA ASN A 325 7.73 -16.24 -16.82
C ASN A 325 7.58 -14.71 -16.68
N PHE A 326 7.12 -14.08 -17.74
CA PHE A 326 6.82 -12.65 -17.79
C PHE A 326 5.32 -12.41 -17.79
N VAL A 327 4.92 -11.21 -17.40
CA VAL A 327 3.51 -10.83 -17.29
C VAL A 327 3.23 -9.53 -18.04
N THR A 328 2.00 -9.37 -18.48
CA THR A 328 1.55 -8.19 -19.23
C THR A 328 0.38 -7.50 -18.54
N MET A 329 0.27 -6.20 -18.72
CA MET A 329 -0.91 -5.44 -18.31
C MET A 329 -2.16 -5.96 -19.02
N ASN A 330 -3.31 -5.88 -18.35
CA ASN A 330 -4.60 -6.41 -18.79
C ASN A 330 -4.65 -7.95 -18.98
N GLY A 331 -3.65 -8.65 -18.45
CA GLY A 331 -3.52 -10.10 -18.54
C GLY A 331 -4.07 -10.86 -17.33
N GLY A 332 -4.60 -10.17 -16.33
CA GLY A 332 -5.16 -10.77 -15.13
C GLY A 332 -4.17 -10.85 -13.96
N ILE A 333 -4.51 -11.70 -13.01
CA ILE A 333 -3.77 -11.86 -11.75
C ILE A 333 -2.37 -12.40 -11.98
N VAL A 334 -1.39 -11.76 -11.38
CA VAL A 334 0.02 -12.19 -11.42
C VAL A 334 0.34 -12.95 -10.14
N ILE A 335 0.59 -14.26 -10.21
CA ILE A 335 1.14 -15.03 -9.09
C ILE A 335 2.66 -14.96 -9.16
N LYS A 336 3.28 -14.46 -8.10
CA LYS A 336 4.72 -14.22 -7.98
C LYS A 336 5.39 -15.41 -7.28
N GLU A 337 6.47 -15.97 -7.86
CA GLU A 337 7.26 -17.06 -7.29
C GLU A 337 8.73 -16.69 -7.15
N SER A 338 9.38 -17.18 -6.10
CA SER A 338 10.81 -17.01 -5.87
C SER A 338 11.40 -18.22 -5.16
N ALA A 339 12.36 -18.89 -5.80
CA ALA A 339 13.09 -20.01 -5.20
C ALA A 339 13.81 -19.61 -3.89
N ASN A 340 14.19 -18.35 -3.76
CA ASN A 340 14.84 -17.80 -2.56
C ASN A 340 13.84 -17.30 -1.50
N GLN A 341 12.54 -17.63 -1.65
CA GLN A 341 11.48 -17.29 -0.71
C GLN A 341 11.37 -15.77 -0.43
N LYS A 342 11.62 -14.95 -1.46
CA LYS A 342 11.32 -13.52 -1.43
C LYS A 342 9.83 -13.26 -1.58
N TYR A 343 9.13 -14.20 -2.17
CA TYR A 343 7.68 -14.35 -2.21
C TYR A 343 7.31 -15.64 -1.49
N THR A 344 6.18 -15.65 -0.79
CA THR A 344 5.70 -16.80 0.01
C THR A 344 5.12 -17.95 -0.81
N THR A 345 4.83 -17.70 -2.09
CA THR A 345 4.16 -18.66 -2.95
C THR A 345 4.92 -19.98 -3.05
N ASP A 346 4.21 -21.06 -2.83
CA ASP A 346 4.63 -22.42 -3.12
C ASP A 346 3.59 -23.12 -4.03
N ALA A 347 3.81 -24.39 -4.38
CA ALA A 347 2.91 -25.11 -5.26
C ALA A 347 1.49 -25.28 -4.68
N PHE A 348 1.37 -25.42 -3.35
CA PHE A 348 0.08 -25.56 -2.67
C PHE A 348 -0.71 -24.25 -2.71
N SER A 349 -0.11 -23.16 -2.27
CA SER A 349 -0.76 -21.84 -2.25
C SER A 349 -1.08 -21.33 -3.65
N ARG A 350 -0.20 -21.59 -4.63
CA ARG A 350 -0.47 -21.33 -6.04
C ARG A 350 -1.70 -22.09 -6.54
N ALA A 351 -1.76 -23.39 -6.28
CA ALA A 351 -2.87 -24.23 -6.75
C ALA A 351 -4.21 -23.76 -6.15
N LEU A 352 -4.22 -23.48 -4.84
CA LEU A 352 -5.39 -22.97 -4.14
C LEU A 352 -5.91 -21.68 -4.79
N PHE A 353 -5.07 -20.66 -4.89
CA PHE A 353 -5.51 -19.35 -5.41
C PHE A 353 -5.82 -19.37 -6.91
N THR A 354 -5.11 -20.20 -7.68
CA THR A 354 -5.48 -20.47 -9.09
C THR A 354 -6.88 -21.09 -9.19
N GLY A 355 -7.22 -22.04 -8.30
CA GLY A 355 -8.56 -22.62 -8.23
C GLY A 355 -9.65 -21.57 -7.95
N VAL A 356 -9.38 -20.66 -7.00
CA VAL A 356 -10.28 -19.51 -6.71
C VAL A 356 -10.49 -18.65 -7.96
N CYS A 357 -9.42 -18.28 -8.67
CA CYS A 357 -9.53 -17.48 -9.90
C CYS A 357 -10.32 -18.22 -11.01
N GLN A 358 -10.13 -19.53 -11.14
CA GLN A 358 -10.85 -20.35 -12.12
C GLN A 358 -12.35 -20.40 -11.86
N ASN A 359 -12.81 -20.42 -10.61
CA ASN A 359 -14.23 -20.41 -10.25
C ASN A 359 -14.97 -19.20 -10.84
N VAL A 360 -14.29 -18.09 -11.02
CA VAL A 360 -14.85 -16.82 -11.52
C VAL A 360 -14.31 -16.42 -12.89
N ASN A 361 -13.61 -17.33 -13.58
CA ASN A 361 -13.01 -17.10 -14.90
C ASN A 361 -12.05 -15.91 -14.97
N VAL A 362 -11.33 -15.62 -13.90
CA VAL A 362 -10.29 -14.59 -13.87
C VAL A 362 -8.98 -15.20 -14.38
N PRO A 363 -8.34 -14.59 -15.42
CA PRO A 363 -7.08 -15.10 -15.95
C PRO A 363 -5.94 -14.94 -14.94
N VAL A 364 -4.98 -15.88 -14.96
CA VAL A 364 -3.82 -15.93 -14.08
C VAL A 364 -2.55 -16.00 -14.91
N GLN A 365 -1.57 -15.19 -14.54
CA GLN A 365 -0.23 -15.14 -15.12
C GLN A 365 0.81 -15.60 -14.10
N SER A 366 1.93 -16.16 -14.57
CA SER A 366 3.05 -16.58 -13.73
C SER A 366 4.19 -15.59 -13.85
N PHE A 367 4.73 -15.15 -12.73
CA PHE A 367 5.89 -14.27 -12.66
C PHE A 367 7.03 -14.93 -11.88
N ALA A 368 8.24 -14.91 -12.47
CA ALA A 368 9.48 -15.15 -11.77
C ALA A 368 10.52 -14.14 -12.25
N ASN A 369 11.41 -13.71 -11.37
CA ASN A 369 12.53 -12.88 -11.77
C ASN A 369 13.49 -13.63 -12.69
N ARG A 370 14.21 -12.91 -13.56
CA ARG A 370 15.38 -13.48 -14.25
C ARG A 370 16.33 -14.08 -13.21
N SER A 371 16.92 -15.23 -13.52
CA SER A 371 17.81 -15.97 -12.60
C SER A 371 19.03 -15.17 -12.12
N ASP A 372 19.43 -14.14 -12.88
CA ASP A 372 20.56 -13.25 -12.57
C ASP A 372 20.15 -11.93 -11.87
N VAL A 373 18.84 -11.76 -11.54
CA VAL A 373 18.31 -10.58 -10.86
C VAL A 373 17.82 -10.97 -9.46
N VAL A 374 18.30 -10.23 -8.47
CA VAL A 374 17.76 -10.36 -7.10
C VAL A 374 16.48 -9.57 -7.03
N GLY A 375 15.35 -10.26 -6.85
CA GLY A 375 14.03 -9.65 -6.66
C GLY A 375 13.90 -8.92 -5.33
N GLY A 376 12.93 -8.00 -5.24
CA GLY A 376 12.46 -7.43 -3.99
C GLY A 376 11.79 -8.49 -3.10
N SER A 377 11.47 -8.11 -1.88
CA SER A 377 10.62 -8.86 -0.95
C SER A 377 9.25 -8.20 -0.91
N THR A 378 8.25 -8.91 -0.39
CA THR A 378 6.88 -8.42 -0.23
C THR A 378 6.40 -8.58 1.22
N LEU A 379 5.14 -8.24 1.46
CA LEU A 379 4.51 -8.34 2.79
C LEU A 379 4.42 -9.78 3.31
N GLY A 380 4.16 -10.74 2.43
CA GLY A 380 3.80 -12.12 2.80
C GLY A 380 4.90 -12.83 3.58
N ASN A 381 6.12 -12.88 3.04
CA ASN A 381 7.24 -13.55 3.69
C ASN A 381 7.64 -12.84 5.01
N LEU A 382 7.44 -11.53 5.11
CA LEU A 382 7.72 -10.74 6.30
C LEU A 382 6.65 -10.96 7.38
N SER A 383 5.37 -10.94 7.01
CA SER A 383 4.24 -11.22 7.91
C SER A 383 4.30 -12.64 8.50
N ASN A 384 4.72 -13.62 7.69
CA ASN A 384 4.88 -15.02 8.10
C ASN A 384 5.93 -15.23 9.20
N THR A 385 6.79 -14.25 9.46
CA THR A 385 7.72 -14.32 10.62
C THR A 385 6.99 -14.22 11.95
N GLN A 386 5.78 -13.64 11.99
CA GLN A 386 4.97 -13.45 13.20
C GLN A 386 3.71 -14.32 13.21
N VAL A 387 3.10 -14.56 12.05
CA VAL A 387 1.90 -15.38 11.85
C VAL A 387 2.18 -16.32 10.67
N SER A 388 2.68 -17.52 11.00
CA SER A 388 3.11 -18.50 10.00
C SER A 388 1.92 -19.28 9.46
N VAL A 389 1.49 -18.96 8.23
CA VAL A 389 0.33 -19.55 7.57
C VAL A 389 0.63 -19.84 6.10
N HIS A 390 -0.22 -20.66 5.45
CA HIS A 390 -0.16 -20.79 4.00
C HIS A 390 -0.41 -19.43 3.35
N ALA A 391 0.43 -19.05 2.37
CA ALA A 391 0.33 -17.76 1.74
C ALA A 391 0.69 -17.79 0.26
N VAL A 392 0.04 -16.95 -0.52
CA VAL A 392 0.35 -16.67 -1.92
C VAL A 392 0.70 -15.20 -2.08
N ASP A 393 1.75 -14.91 -2.84
CA ASP A 393 2.04 -13.56 -3.31
C ASP A 393 1.45 -13.35 -4.69
N PHE A 394 0.54 -12.41 -4.78
CA PHE A 394 -0.01 -11.99 -6.06
C PHE A 394 0.09 -10.47 -6.25
N GLY A 395 -0.06 -10.01 -7.48
CA GLY A 395 -0.10 -8.60 -7.78
C GLY A 395 -0.73 -8.28 -9.11
N LEU A 396 -0.72 -7.01 -9.46
CA LEU A 396 -1.19 -6.49 -10.73
C LEU A 396 -0.01 -5.96 -11.53
N ALA A 397 -0.01 -6.26 -12.82
CA ALA A 397 1.11 -5.91 -13.70
C ALA A 397 1.16 -4.40 -13.96
N GLN A 398 2.29 -3.76 -13.63
CA GLN A 398 2.50 -2.34 -13.89
C GLN A 398 3.87 -2.05 -14.51
N LEU A 399 3.98 -0.92 -15.18
CA LEU A 399 5.21 -0.32 -15.68
C LEU A 399 5.67 0.81 -14.77
N ALA A 400 6.99 1.03 -14.76
CA ALA A 400 7.62 2.13 -14.05
C ALA A 400 7.32 2.14 -12.53
N MET A 401 7.24 0.95 -11.90
CA MET A 401 7.14 0.81 -10.45
C MET A 401 8.17 1.71 -9.75
N HIS A 402 7.75 2.41 -8.70
CA HIS A 402 8.53 3.41 -7.97
C HIS A 402 8.86 4.70 -8.75
N SER A 403 8.26 4.90 -9.92
CA SER A 403 8.19 6.23 -10.53
C SER A 403 7.25 7.13 -9.72
N CYS A 404 7.43 8.44 -9.79
CA CYS A 404 6.44 9.34 -9.22
C CYS A 404 5.09 9.33 -9.98
N PHE A 405 5.02 8.61 -11.11
CA PHE A 405 3.82 8.40 -11.93
C PHE A 405 3.93 7.07 -12.67
N GLU A 406 3.10 6.10 -12.34
CA GLU A 406 3.16 4.70 -12.74
C GLU A 406 2.03 4.36 -13.72
N THR A 407 2.09 3.21 -14.38
CA THR A 407 1.09 2.80 -15.37
C THR A 407 0.74 1.33 -15.21
N ALA A 408 -0.56 1.03 -15.15
CA ALA A 408 -1.12 -0.33 -15.10
C ALA A 408 -2.22 -0.54 -16.16
N GLY A 409 -2.70 -1.77 -16.28
CA GLY A 409 -3.83 -2.13 -17.12
C GLY A 409 -5.17 -1.87 -16.43
N VAL A 410 -6.14 -1.32 -17.14
CA VAL A 410 -7.48 -1.02 -16.58
C VAL A 410 -8.26 -2.26 -16.17
N LYS A 411 -8.09 -3.40 -16.90
CA LYS A 411 -8.83 -4.64 -16.63
C LYS A 411 -8.36 -5.35 -15.36
N ASP A 412 -7.09 -5.20 -15.02
CA ASP A 412 -6.49 -5.95 -13.92
C ASP A 412 -7.07 -5.54 -12.57
N THR A 413 -7.48 -4.27 -12.40
CA THR A 413 -8.19 -3.79 -11.21
C THR A 413 -9.51 -4.53 -10.99
N GLU A 414 -10.32 -4.70 -12.03
CA GLU A 414 -11.58 -5.44 -11.97
C GLU A 414 -11.33 -6.94 -11.69
N TYR A 415 -10.38 -7.55 -12.40
CA TYR A 415 -10.00 -8.96 -12.18
C TYR A 415 -9.61 -9.22 -10.73
N ALA A 416 -8.84 -8.32 -10.12
CA ALA A 416 -8.43 -8.48 -8.73
C ALA A 416 -9.61 -8.37 -7.75
N ILE A 417 -10.53 -7.43 -7.94
CA ILE A 417 -11.74 -7.32 -7.10
C ILE A 417 -12.54 -8.61 -7.18
N VAL A 418 -12.77 -9.15 -8.40
CA VAL A 418 -13.55 -10.38 -8.61
C VAL A 418 -12.87 -11.59 -7.97
N ALA A 419 -11.56 -11.76 -8.17
CA ALA A 419 -10.81 -12.88 -7.61
C ALA A 419 -10.74 -12.84 -6.07
N LEU A 420 -10.47 -11.66 -5.49
CA LEU A 420 -10.40 -11.50 -4.04
C LEU A 420 -11.77 -11.61 -3.36
N LYS A 421 -12.83 -11.15 -4.02
CA LYS A 421 -14.19 -11.35 -3.53
C LYS A 421 -14.53 -12.84 -3.50
N GLU A 422 -14.26 -13.60 -4.57
CA GLU A 422 -14.43 -15.05 -4.60
C GLU A 422 -13.61 -15.74 -3.50
N PHE A 423 -12.35 -15.29 -3.28
CA PHE A 423 -11.52 -15.81 -2.18
C PHE A 423 -12.18 -15.62 -0.82
N TYR A 424 -12.72 -14.45 -0.54
CA TYR A 424 -13.38 -14.17 0.74
C TYR A 424 -14.73 -14.88 0.91
N GLU A 425 -15.47 -15.13 -0.20
CA GLU A 425 -16.77 -15.82 -0.19
C GLU A 425 -16.65 -17.35 -0.17
N THR A 426 -15.55 -17.89 -0.67
CA THR A 426 -15.26 -19.33 -0.66
C THR A 426 -14.87 -19.75 0.77
N ASN A 427 -15.46 -20.81 1.28
CA ASN A 427 -15.00 -21.44 2.51
C ASN A 427 -13.76 -22.31 2.18
N VAL A 428 -12.58 -21.77 2.47
CA VAL A 428 -11.29 -22.45 2.20
C VAL A 428 -11.00 -23.42 3.34
N GLN A 429 -11.16 -24.72 3.09
CA GLN A 429 -10.87 -25.75 4.07
C GLN A 429 -9.53 -26.43 3.75
N ILE A 430 -8.53 -26.13 4.58
CA ILE A 430 -7.20 -26.73 4.47
C ILE A 430 -7.13 -27.92 5.42
N GLU A 431 -6.86 -29.11 4.85
CA GLU A 431 -6.63 -30.35 5.58
C GLU A 431 -5.13 -30.67 5.54
N GLU A 432 -4.38 -30.10 6.47
CA GLU A 432 -2.92 -30.09 6.49
C GLU A 432 -2.35 -29.53 5.17
N ALA A 433 -1.13 -29.90 4.76
CA ALA A 433 -0.57 -29.48 3.47
C ALA A 433 -0.89 -30.47 2.33
N GLU A 434 -1.76 -31.45 2.56
CA GLU A 434 -2.05 -32.52 1.60
C GLU A 434 -3.25 -32.21 0.73
N SER A 435 -4.27 -31.51 1.25
CA SER A 435 -5.47 -31.21 0.51
C SER A 435 -6.10 -29.89 0.91
N VAL A 436 -6.85 -29.31 -0.01
CA VAL A 436 -7.69 -28.14 0.21
C VAL A 436 -9.03 -28.34 -0.50
N CYS A 437 -10.12 -28.02 0.19
CA CYS A 437 -11.46 -27.96 -0.40
C CYS A 437 -11.90 -26.49 -0.52
N LEU A 438 -12.42 -26.13 -1.68
CA LEU A 438 -12.99 -24.82 -1.98
C LEU A 438 -14.51 -24.97 -2.09
N GLU A 439 -15.21 -24.72 -0.97
CA GLU A 439 -16.65 -24.83 -0.88
C GLU A 439 -17.34 -23.48 -0.99
N LYS A 440 -18.55 -23.45 -1.58
CA LYS A 440 -19.42 -22.27 -1.55
C LYS A 440 -20.48 -22.36 -0.48
#